data_003a63760b0c92ce5e2bb73930bf8544
#
_entry.id   003a63760b0c92ce5e2bb73930bf8544
#
_cell.length_a   1.000
_cell.length_b   1.000
_cell.length_c   1.000
_cell.angle_alpha   90.00
_cell.angle_beta   90.00
_cell.angle_gamma   90.00
#
_symmetry.space_group_name_H-M   'P 1'
#
loop_
_entity.id
_entity.type
_entity.pdbx_description
1 polymer ?
#
loop_
_entity_poly.entity_id
_entity_poly.type
_entity_poly.pdbx_seq_one_letter_code
_entity_poly.pdbx_strand_id
1 'polypeptide(L)'
;TVEFLVGECEEAARHLPNSYESRYLGRIVKGAALALKARVLLYAASPLFNSDDPYVAVTDPELREMIGYPGYDASRWKLAADANKAVLDWAQNESGWCRLYDTPDDPVDRYEEIFVNPAVPEIILDAGLMGTTTNGYFCRFMLPGQIMGAHDVPVNHAVTFNFTKQYQKKDGTDQVWDEVEGQSYPYEQYQAKLGELDPRFHASAFISGSEWSRGSGTVYHFYENNNLYL
;
A
#
# COMPACT_ATOMS: atom_id res chain seq x y z
N THR A 1 4.35 25.03 4.57
CA THR A 1 3.40 24.15 3.80
C THR A 1 2.76 23.10 4.71
N VAL A 2 3.55 22.34 5.50
CA VAL A 2 3.01 21.29 6.41
C VAL A 2 2.00 21.86 7.41
N GLU A 3 2.35 22.94 8.12
CA GLU A 3 1.47 23.60 9.08
C GLU A 3 0.15 24.07 8.47
N PHE A 4 0.21 24.63 7.25
CA PHE A 4 -0.98 25.00 6.50
C PHE A 4 -1.89 23.80 6.23
N LEU A 5 -1.32 22.71 5.69
CA LEU A 5 -2.09 21.49 5.40
C LEU A 5 -2.70 20.88 6.66
N VAL A 6 -1.96 20.88 7.76
CA VAL A 6 -2.46 20.39 9.06
C VAL A 6 -3.63 21.25 9.54
N GLY A 7 -3.50 22.57 9.47
CA GLY A 7 -4.57 23.51 9.85
C GLY A 7 -5.84 23.34 9.01
N GLU A 8 -5.71 23.20 7.69
CA GLU A 8 -6.85 22.95 6.79
C GLU A 8 -7.55 21.61 7.10
N CYS A 9 -6.76 20.56 7.38
CA CYS A 9 -7.33 19.26 7.78
C CYS A 9 -8.08 19.35 9.12
N GLU A 10 -7.56 20.09 10.08
CA GLU A 10 -8.20 20.29 11.38
C GLU A 10 -9.49 21.09 11.25
N GLU A 11 -9.49 22.12 10.42
CA GLU A 11 -10.70 22.91 10.16
C GLU A 11 -11.75 22.05 9.44
N ALA A 12 -11.36 21.31 8.41
CA ALA A 12 -12.26 20.40 7.71
C ALA A 12 -12.86 19.35 8.67
N ALA A 13 -12.04 18.76 9.55
CA ALA A 13 -12.50 17.75 10.50
C ALA A 13 -13.55 18.28 11.50
N ARG A 14 -13.56 19.57 11.78
CA ARG A 14 -14.60 20.20 12.66
C ARG A 14 -15.96 20.29 11.99
N HIS A 15 -16.00 20.37 10.67
CA HIS A 15 -17.22 20.61 9.91
C HIS A 15 -17.76 19.38 9.17
N LEU A 16 -16.91 18.36 8.95
CA LEU A 16 -17.28 17.15 8.26
C LEU A 16 -18.04 16.17 9.18
N PRO A 17 -19.09 15.52 8.66
CA PRO A 17 -19.81 14.49 9.42
C PRO A 17 -18.99 13.21 9.56
N ASN A 18 -19.38 12.35 10.51
CA ASN A 18 -18.77 11.05 10.72
C ASN A 18 -19.17 10.01 9.65
N SER A 19 -20.35 10.20 9.02
CA SER A 19 -20.87 9.32 7.98
C SER A 19 -21.88 10.08 7.10
N TYR A 20 -22.18 9.49 5.94
CA TYR A 20 -23.26 9.95 5.07
C TYR A 20 -24.27 8.82 4.83
N GLU A 21 -25.50 9.20 4.46
CA GLU A 21 -26.49 8.27 3.93
C GLU A 21 -25.96 7.58 2.65
N SER A 22 -26.42 6.37 2.38
CA SER A 22 -25.95 5.54 1.26
C SER A 22 -25.93 6.23 -0.10
N ARG A 23 -26.88 7.15 -0.37
CA ARG A 23 -26.93 7.92 -1.63
C ARG A 23 -25.76 8.91 -1.78
N TYR A 24 -25.00 9.16 -0.74
CA TYR A 24 -23.86 10.08 -0.70
C TYR A 24 -22.54 9.37 -0.42
N LEU A 25 -22.48 8.06 -0.61
CA LEU A 25 -21.23 7.29 -0.50
C LEU A 25 -20.16 7.90 -1.42
N GLY A 26 -18.92 7.89 -0.95
CA GLY A 26 -17.77 8.50 -1.64
C GLY A 26 -17.54 9.99 -1.30
N ARG A 27 -18.41 10.64 -0.53
CA ARG A 27 -18.11 11.96 0.02
C ARG A 27 -17.13 11.88 1.17
N ILE A 28 -16.32 12.94 1.30
CA ILE A 28 -15.31 13.05 2.34
C ILE A 28 -15.97 13.17 3.72
N VAL A 29 -15.61 12.26 4.63
CA VAL A 29 -16.02 12.25 6.04
C VAL A 29 -14.92 12.82 6.94
N LYS A 30 -15.23 13.10 8.21
CA LYS A 30 -14.29 13.56 9.23
C LYS A 30 -13.03 12.70 9.28
N GLY A 31 -13.19 11.37 9.23
CA GLY A 31 -12.08 10.41 9.24
C GLY A 31 -11.09 10.61 8.09
N ALA A 32 -11.56 11.02 6.90
CA ALA A 32 -10.68 11.29 5.76
C ALA A 32 -9.78 12.51 6.00
N ALA A 33 -10.32 13.59 6.60
CA ALA A 33 -9.53 14.75 6.98
C ALA A 33 -8.48 14.41 8.05
N LEU A 34 -8.86 13.62 9.07
CA LEU A 34 -7.94 13.11 10.09
C LEU A 34 -6.85 12.23 9.49
N ALA A 35 -7.21 11.31 8.59
CA ALA A 35 -6.26 10.42 7.91
C ALA A 35 -5.28 11.19 7.01
N LEU A 36 -5.75 12.23 6.30
CA LEU A 36 -4.88 13.08 5.51
C LEU A 36 -3.89 13.85 6.39
N LYS A 37 -4.35 14.43 7.51
CA LYS A 37 -3.48 15.06 8.51
C LYS A 37 -2.41 14.08 9.01
N ALA A 38 -2.80 12.87 9.39
CA ALA A 38 -1.89 11.85 9.88
C ALA A 38 -0.82 11.50 8.83
N ARG A 39 -1.23 11.34 7.56
CA ARG A 39 -0.30 11.08 6.45
C ARG A 39 0.67 12.22 6.23
N VAL A 40 0.21 13.48 6.21
CA VAL A 40 1.07 14.66 6.05
C VAL A 40 2.14 14.71 7.16
N LEU A 41 1.74 14.49 8.41
CA LEU A 41 2.67 14.50 9.55
C LEU A 41 3.64 13.31 9.52
N LEU A 42 3.20 12.13 9.08
CA LEU A 42 4.06 10.96 8.93
C LEU A 42 5.16 11.20 7.88
N TYR A 43 4.79 11.76 6.73
CA TYR A 43 5.77 12.12 5.70
C TYR A 43 6.73 13.19 6.20
N ALA A 44 6.22 14.22 6.88
CA ALA A 44 7.04 15.28 7.46
C ALA A 44 8.03 14.78 8.52
N ALA A 45 7.69 13.71 9.26
CA ALA A 45 8.56 13.07 10.23
C ALA A 45 9.58 12.12 9.61
N SER A 46 9.38 11.70 8.34
CA SER A 46 10.25 10.72 7.68
C SER A 46 11.68 11.24 7.48
N PRO A 47 12.68 10.35 7.38
CA PRO A 47 14.07 10.74 7.15
C PRO A 47 14.30 11.59 5.89
N LEU A 48 13.38 11.53 4.91
CA LEU A 48 13.46 12.36 3.71
C LEU A 48 13.40 13.85 4.03
N PHE A 49 12.60 14.25 5.03
CA PHE A 49 12.38 15.66 5.38
C PHE A 49 12.95 16.02 6.76
N ASN A 50 13.03 15.06 7.67
CA ASN A 50 13.44 15.21 9.07
C ASN A 50 14.79 14.53 9.30
N SER A 51 15.86 15.15 8.82
CA SER A 51 17.22 14.60 8.90
C SER A 51 18.25 15.71 9.07
N ASP A 52 19.31 15.42 9.83
CA ASP A 52 20.51 16.26 9.89
C ASP A 52 21.37 16.11 8.62
N ASP A 53 21.24 14.99 7.91
CA ASP A 53 21.92 14.69 6.66
C ASP A 53 20.89 14.50 5.53
N PRO A 54 20.49 15.58 4.82
CA PRO A 54 19.47 15.51 3.79
C PRO A 54 19.99 14.81 2.54
N TYR A 55 19.13 14.08 1.84
CA TYR A 55 19.45 13.39 0.57
C TYR A 55 19.95 14.33 -0.52
N VAL A 56 19.56 15.60 -0.49
CA VAL A 56 20.05 16.64 -1.41
C VAL A 56 20.78 17.68 -0.60
N ALA A 57 22.09 17.75 -0.81
CA ALA A 57 22.92 18.78 -0.19
C ALA A 57 22.65 20.14 -0.87
N VAL A 58 22.01 21.04 -0.11
CA VAL A 58 21.77 22.43 -0.53
C VAL A 58 22.47 23.34 0.45
N THR A 59 23.38 24.16 -0.07
CA THR A 59 24.19 25.08 0.73
C THR A 59 23.45 26.38 1.08
N ASP A 60 22.47 26.75 0.26
CA ASP A 60 21.63 27.92 0.52
C ASP A 60 20.56 27.59 1.58
N PRO A 61 20.55 28.28 2.72
CA PRO A 61 19.59 28.01 3.79
C PRO A 61 18.14 28.21 3.39
N GLU A 62 17.82 29.20 2.55
CA GLU A 62 16.45 29.47 2.10
C GLU A 62 15.92 28.33 1.22
N LEU A 63 16.75 27.84 0.31
CA LEU A 63 16.40 26.68 -0.54
C LEU A 63 16.32 25.41 0.29
N ARG A 64 17.16 25.24 1.31
CA ARG A 64 17.11 24.08 2.21
C ARG A 64 15.76 23.99 2.93
N GLU A 65 15.22 25.08 3.43
CA GLU A 65 13.92 25.12 4.11
C GLU A 65 12.75 24.81 3.16
N MET A 66 12.94 24.96 1.86
CA MET A 66 11.93 24.61 0.85
C MET A 66 11.83 23.09 0.60
N ILE A 67 12.93 22.35 0.79
CA ILE A 67 12.99 20.91 0.48
C ILE A 67 12.94 20.01 1.71
N GLY A 68 13.12 20.55 2.92
CA GLY A 68 13.11 19.77 4.16
C GLY A 68 13.26 20.66 5.39
N TYR A 69 13.31 20.05 6.54
CA TYR A 69 13.58 20.76 7.79
C TYR A 69 15.07 21.02 7.96
N PRO A 70 15.46 22.06 8.74
CA PRO A 70 16.87 22.42 8.95
C PRO A 70 17.65 21.36 9.73
N GLY A 71 16.97 20.42 10.41
CA GLY A 71 17.58 19.35 11.18
C GLY A 71 16.58 18.33 11.67
N TYR A 72 17.11 17.25 12.27
CA TYR A 72 16.30 16.20 12.88
C TYR A 72 15.62 16.70 14.17
N ASP A 73 14.35 16.36 14.30
CA ASP A 73 13.56 16.60 15.52
C ASP A 73 12.63 15.40 15.78
N ALA A 74 12.91 14.70 16.88
CA ALA A 74 12.13 13.52 17.30
C ALA A 74 10.67 13.84 17.62
N SER A 75 10.33 15.10 17.95
CA SER A 75 8.95 15.49 18.26
C SER A 75 8.02 15.36 17.07
N ARG A 76 8.53 15.41 15.83
CA ARG A 76 7.73 15.19 14.60
C ARG A 76 7.17 13.79 14.52
N TRP A 77 7.92 12.78 14.99
CA TRP A 77 7.40 11.41 15.09
C TRP A 77 6.26 11.30 16.11
N LYS A 78 6.36 12.04 17.22
CA LYS A 78 5.27 12.07 18.19
C LYS A 78 4.02 12.72 17.61
N LEU A 79 4.15 13.83 16.90
CA LEU A 79 3.01 14.48 16.22
C LEU A 79 2.35 13.54 15.22
N ALA A 80 3.15 12.79 14.45
CA ALA A 80 2.63 11.79 13.52
C ALA A 80 1.90 10.65 14.25
N ALA A 81 2.48 10.13 15.33
CA ALA A 81 1.86 9.08 16.14
C ALA A 81 0.54 9.54 16.76
N ASP A 82 0.50 10.75 17.35
CA ASP A 82 -0.71 11.32 17.94
C ASP A 82 -1.82 11.52 16.89
N ALA A 83 -1.45 11.97 15.69
CA ALA A 83 -2.41 12.14 14.59
C ALA A 83 -2.96 10.80 14.07
N ASN A 84 -2.11 9.77 13.94
CA ASN A 84 -2.56 8.42 13.59
C ASN A 84 -3.48 7.83 14.68
N LYS A 85 -3.13 8.04 15.95
CA LYS A 85 -3.98 7.63 17.06
C LYS A 85 -5.36 8.31 17.00
N ALA A 86 -5.42 9.58 16.63
CA ALA A 86 -6.70 10.29 16.49
C ALA A 86 -7.62 9.68 15.43
N VAL A 87 -7.07 9.10 14.35
CA VAL A 87 -7.84 8.33 13.36
C VAL A 87 -8.45 7.08 13.98
N LEU A 88 -7.65 6.33 14.75
CA LEU A 88 -8.12 5.13 15.44
C LEU A 88 -9.18 5.45 16.49
N ASP A 89 -8.97 6.52 17.27
CA ASP A 89 -9.93 6.97 18.28
C ASP A 89 -11.26 7.38 17.63
N TRP A 90 -11.21 8.09 16.50
CA TRP A 90 -12.40 8.42 15.71
C TRP A 90 -13.11 7.16 15.20
N ALA A 91 -12.36 6.22 14.63
CA ALA A 91 -12.94 4.97 14.11
C ALA A 91 -13.66 4.19 15.20
N GLN A 92 -13.06 4.08 16.39
CA GLN A 92 -13.59 3.31 17.51
C GLN A 92 -14.75 4.00 18.23
N ASN A 93 -14.72 5.31 18.38
CA ASN A 93 -15.62 6.03 19.30
C ASN A 93 -16.66 6.90 18.61
N GLU A 94 -16.43 7.34 17.36
CA GLU A 94 -17.26 8.34 16.70
C GLU A 94 -17.86 7.88 15.37
N SER A 95 -17.16 7.07 14.59
CA SER A 95 -17.58 6.74 13.22
C SER A 95 -18.85 5.92 13.16
N GLY A 96 -19.02 4.98 14.08
CA GLY A 96 -20.12 4.02 14.13
C GLY A 96 -20.06 2.93 13.04
N TRP A 97 -19.13 3.00 12.09
CA TRP A 97 -19.02 2.06 10.97
C TRP A 97 -17.59 1.65 10.66
N CYS A 98 -16.60 2.56 10.80
CA CYS A 98 -15.22 2.30 10.44
C CYS A 98 -14.55 1.38 11.45
N ARG A 99 -14.01 0.27 10.96
CA ARG A 99 -13.27 -0.72 11.77
C ARG A 99 -12.37 -1.54 10.88
N LEU A 100 -11.42 -2.25 11.49
CA LEU A 100 -10.64 -3.24 10.76
C LEU A 100 -11.56 -4.32 10.18
N TYR A 101 -11.27 -4.72 8.95
CA TYR A 101 -12.03 -5.74 8.26
C TYR A 101 -11.55 -7.12 8.68
N ASP A 102 -12.44 -7.93 9.23
CA ASP A 102 -12.16 -9.21 9.86
C ASP A 102 -12.83 -10.42 9.19
N THR A 103 -13.50 -10.19 8.07
CA THR A 103 -14.10 -11.20 7.20
C THR A 103 -13.58 -11.09 5.78
N PRO A 104 -13.45 -12.17 4.99
CA PRO A 104 -13.60 -13.59 5.35
C PRO A 104 -12.46 -14.10 6.27
N ASP A 105 -12.55 -15.36 6.71
CA ASP A 105 -11.55 -15.97 7.60
C ASP A 105 -10.18 -16.14 6.94
N ASP A 106 -10.13 -16.39 5.62
CA ASP A 106 -8.88 -16.45 4.87
C ASP A 106 -8.20 -15.08 4.86
N PRO A 107 -6.97 -14.95 5.36
CA PRO A 107 -6.29 -13.67 5.48
C PRO A 107 -5.85 -13.06 4.15
N VAL A 108 -5.69 -13.87 3.10
CA VAL A 108 -5.39 -13.39 1.74
C VAL A 108 -6.62 -12.76 1.13
N ASP A 109 -7.77 -13.46 1.18
CA ASP A 109 -9.06 -12.95 0.70
C ASP A 109 -9.46 -11.67 1.44
N ARG A 110 -9.27 -11.67 2.76
CA ARG A 110 -9.56 -10.51 3.61
C ARG A 110 -8.79 -9.28 3.17
N TYR A 111 -7.50 -9.43 2.89
CA TYR A 111 -6.67 -8.31 2.46
C TYR A 111 -7.00 -7.86 1.03
N GLU A 112 -7.28 -8.79 0.12
CA GLU A 112 -7.71 -8.45 -1.25
C GLU A 112 -9.02 -7.67 -1.27
N GLU A 113 -10.00 -8.07 -0.46
CA GLU A 113 -11.31 -7.41 -0.43
C GLU A 113 -11.23 -5.94 -0.03
N ILE A 114 -10.25 -5.52 0.77
CA ILE A 114 -10.04 -4.11 1.11
C ILE A 114 -9.83 -3.25 -0.16
N PHE A 115 -9.29 -3.82 -1.25
CA PHE A 115 -8.98 -3.09 -2.47
C PHE A 115 -10.01 -3.25 -3.59
N VAL A 116 -10.86 -4.27 -3.51
CA VAL A 116 -11.81 -4.57 -4.60
C VAL A 116 -13.28 -4.40 -4.21
N ASN A 117 -13.58 -4.34 -2.91
CA ASN A 117 -14.93 -4.21 -2.40
C ASN A 117 -15.13 -2.84 -1.72
N PRO A 118 -15.80 -1.88 -2.36
CA PRO A 118 -16.00 -0.54 -1.81
C PRO A 118 -16.89 -0.49 -0.56
N ALA A 119 -17.56 -1.60 -0.22
CA ALA A 119 -18.40 -1.70 0.97
C ALA A 119 -17.65 -2.14 2.23
N VAL A 120 -16.34 -2.38 2.13
CA VAL A 120 -15.53 -2.80 3.28
C VAL A 120 -15.42 -1.66 4.30
N PRO A 121 -15.69 -1.93 5.59
CA PRO A 121 -15.71 -0.90 6.63
C PRO A 121 -14.33 -0.34 6.99
N GLU A 122 -13.25 -0.88 6.45
CA GLU A 122 -11.89 -0.37 6.65
C GLU A 122 -11.54 0.79 5.72
N ILE A 123 -12.29 0.95 4.61
CA ILE A 123 -12.05 2.02 3.64
C ILE A 123 -12.66 3.34 4.14
N ILE A 124 -11.81 4.29 4.51
CA ILE A 124 -12.24 5.62 4.97
C ILE A 124 -12.59 6.53 3.78
N LEU A 125 -11.80 6.47 2.71
CA LEU A 125 -12.01 7.21 1.47
C LEU A 125 -11.51 6.39 0.29
N ASP A 126 -12.40 6.10 -0.64
CA ASP A 126 -12.10 5.43 -1.88
C ASP A 126 -12.01 6.43 -3.04
N ALA A 127 -11.02 6.26 -3.90
CA ALA A 127 -10.94 6.93 -5.19
C ALA A 127 -11.55 6.01 -6.26
N GLY A 128 -12.87 5.90 -6.27
CA GLY A 128 -13.59 5.05 -7.20
C GLY A 128 -13.26 5.40 -8.66
N LEU A 129 -12.52 4.53 -9.34
CA LEU A 129 -12.29 4.64 -10.78
C LEU A 129 -13.56 4.23 -11.53
N MET A 130 -14.41 5.20 -11.78
CA MET A 130 -15.64 5.01 -12.53
C MET A 130 -15.36 5.11 -14.04
N GLY A 131 -15.38 4.00 -14.75
CA GLY A 131 -15.36 4.03 -16.21
C GLY A 131 -14.80 2.78 -16.86
N THR A 132 -15.56 2.19 -17.76
CA THR A 132 -15.25 0.94 -18.48
C THR A 132 -14.05 1.03 -19.42
N THR A 133 -13.73 2.20 -19.93
CA THR A 133 -12.61 2.43 -20.86
C THR A 133 -11.26 2.56 -20.17
N THR A 134 -11.24 3.05 -18.94
CA THR A 134 -10.00 3.23 -18.16
C THR A 134 -9.52 1.92 -17.56
N ASN A 135 -10.43 1.03 -17.18
CA ASN A 135 -10.12 -0.28 -16.62
C ASN A 135 -9.33 -1.17 -17.58
N GLY A 136 -9.65 -1.15 -18.88
CA GLY A 136 -8.90 -1.92 -19.87
C GLY A 136 -7.43 -1.49 -19.99
N TYR A 137 -7.15 -0.20 -19.83
CA TYR A 137 -5.78 0.31 -19.87
C TYR A 137 -4.99 -0.10 -18.62
N PHE A 138 -5.58 0.03 -17.44
CA PHE A 138 -4.94 -0.34 -16.18
C PHE A 138 -4.61 -1.83 -16.14
N CYS A 139 -5.57 -2.69 -16.48
CA CYS A 139 -5.36 -4.14 -16.55
C CYS A 139 -4.26 -4.54 -17.54
N ARG A 140 -4.17 -3.85 -18.70
CA ARG A 140 -3.14 -4.13 -19.71
C ARG A 140 -1.71 -3.96 -19.21
N PHE A 141 -1.49 -3.04 -18.29
CA PHE A 141 -0.15 -2.77 -17.76
C PHE A 141 0.17 -3.53 -16.48
N MET A 142 -0.85 -4.00 -15.76
CA MET A 142 -0.67 -4.67 -14.47
C MET A 142 -0.67 -6.20 -14.58
N LEU A 143 -1.27 -6.76 -15.63
CA LEU A 143 -1.41 -8.20 -15.77
C LEU A 143 -0.45 -8.77 -16.82
N PRO A 144 0.08 -9.99 -16.60
CA PRO A 144 0.81 -10.70 -17.64
C PRO A 144 0.01 -10.83 -18.92
N GLY A 145 0.67 -10.64 -20.08
CA GLY A 145 0.02 -10.70 -21.39
C GLY A 145 -0.71 -12.01 -21.66
N GLN A 146 -0.24 -13.11 -21.11
CA GLN A 146 -0.90 -14.42 -21.20
C GLN A 146 -2.30 -14.43 -20.59
N ILE A 147 -2.51 -13.71 -19.49
CA ILE A 147 -3.83 -13.60 -18.84
C ILE A 147 -4.79 -12.77 -19.69
N MET A 148 -4.28 -11.75 -20.37
CA MET A 148 -5.07 -10.85 -21.20
C MET A 148 -5.38 -11.43 -22.60
N GLY A 149 -4.85 -12.61 -22.92
CA GLY A 149 -5.00 -13.21 -24.27
C GLY A 149 -4.28 -12.41 -25.37
N ALA A 150 -3.40 -11.50 -25.01
CA ALA A 150 -2.64 -10.67 -25.95
C ALA A 150 -1.14 -10.97 -25.78
N HIS A 151 -0.59 -11.75 -26.70
CA HIS A 151 0.81 -12.16 -26.67
C HIS A 151 1.81 -11.00 -26.88
N ASP A 152 1.34 -9.88 -27.40
CA ASP A 152 2.17 -8.72 -27.78
C ASP A 152 2.12 -7.56 -26.80
N VAL A 153 1.47 -7.73 -25.64
CA VAL A 153 1.43 -6.66 -24.62
C VAL A 153 2.60 -6.87 -23.67
N PRO A 154 3.58 -5.95 -23.65
CA PRO A 154 4.67 -6.06 -22.69
C PRO A 154 4.13 -5.95 -21.28
N VAL A 155 4.55 -6.84 -20.39
CA VAL A 155 4.34 -6.71 -18.94
C VAL A 155 5.20 -5.55 -18.50
N ASN A 156 4.57 -4.43 -18.16
CA ASN A 156 5.29 -3.21 -17.80
C ASN A 156 5.48 -3.05 -16.29
N HIS A 157 4.77 -3.85 -15.49
CA HIS A 157 4.85 -3.79 -14.03
C HIS A 157 5.13 -5.17 -13.48
N ALA A 158 6.22 -5.28 -12.78
CA ALA A 158 6.60 -6.48 -12.06
C ALA A 158 6.98 -6.10 -10.62
N VAL A 159 6.69 -6.99 -9.70
CA VAL A 159 7.16 -6.86 -8.32
C VAL A 159 8.66 -7.08 -8.30
N THR A 160 9.41 -6.10 -7.80
CA THR A 160 10.87 -6.26 -7.67
C THR A 160 11.21 -7.22 -6.54
N PHE A 161 12.32 -7.94 -6.69
CA PHE A 161 12.78 -8.83 -5.63
C PHE A 161 13.09 -8.07 -4.33
N ASN A 162 13.63 -6.85 -4.43
CA ASN A 162 13.85 -5.99 -3.27
C ASN A 162 12.55 -5.66 -2.52
N PHE A 163 11.42 -5.51 -3.22
CA PHE A 163 10.13 -5.34 -2.58
C PHE A 163 9.65 -6.64 -1.90
N THR A 164 9.81 -7.78 -2.56
CA THR A 164 9.50 -9.09 -1.98
C THR A 164 10.24 -9.33 -0.66
N LYS A 165 11.50 -8.92 -0.58
CA LYS A 165 12.32 -9.04 0.64
C LYS A 165 11.84 -8.22 1.83
N GLN A 166 10.94 -7.26 1.64
CA GLN A 166 10.37 -6.48 2.73
C GLN A 166 9.26 -7.23 3.49
N TYR A 167 8.74 -8.31 2.90
CA TYR A 167 7.74 -9.12 3.57
C TYR A 167 8.38 -10.13 4.53
N GLN A 168 7.89 -10.13 5.75
CA GLN A 168 8.26 -11.12 6.76
C GLN A 168 7.54 -12.45 6.51
N LYS A 169 7.96 -13.49 7.19
CA LYS A 169 7.23 -14.76 7.24
C LYS A 169 5.96 -14.63 8.09
N LYS A 170 5.07 -15.60 7.98
CA LYS A 170 3.80 -15.68 8.74
C LYS A 170 3.99 -15.60 10.25
N ASP A 171 5.14 -15.98 10.76
CA ASP A 171 5.49 -15.93 12.19
C ASP A 171 6.11 -14.59 12.63
N GLY A 172 6.26 -13.64 11.70
CA GLY A 172 6.84 -12.31 11.95
C GLY A 172 8.37 -12.29 11.91
N THR A 173 9.04 -13.39 11.57
CA THR A 173 10.48 -13.42 11.37
C THR A 173 10.84 -13.05 9.93
N ASP A 174 12.07 -12.57 9.73
CA ASP A 174 12.54 -12.25 8.38
C ASP A 174 12.82 -13.51 7.59
N GLN A 175 12.51 -13.48 6.27
CA GLN A 175 12.87 -14.54 5.37
C GLN A 175 14.35 -14.46 5.01
N VAL A 176 15.04 -15.59 4.99
CA VAL A 176 16.43 -15.68 4.55
C VAL A 176 16.47 -15.97 3.06
N TRP A 177 17.10 -15.06 2.32
CA TRP A 177 17.29 -15.16 0.88
C TRP A 177 18.76 -15.45 0.57
N ASP A 178 19.02 -16.63 0.00
CA ASP A 178 20.37 -17.04 -0.42
C ASP A 178 20.67 -16.42 -1.78
N GLU A 179 20.98 -15.13 -1.78
CA GLU A 179 21.24 -14.39 -3.01
C GLU A 179 22.69 -14.58 -3.43
N VAL A 180 22.88 -15.10 -4.64
CA VAL A 180 24.16 -15.01 -5.34
C VAL A 180 23.89 -14.29 -6.65
N GLU A 181 24.47 -13.13 -6.79
CA GLU A 181 24.32 -12.28 -7.98
C GLU A 181 24.64 -13.06 -9.25
N GLY A 182 23.72 -13.04 -10.22
CA GLY A 182 23.87 -13.71 -11.50
C GLY A 182 23.59 -15.21 -11.49
N GLN A 183 23.09 -15.81 -10.40
CA GLN A 183 22.67 -17.20 -10.37
C GLN A 183 21.15 -17.34 -10.49
N SER A 184 20.71 -18.38 -11.20
CA SER A 184 19.32 -18.77 -11.23
C SER A 184 18.91 -19.42 -9.91
N TYR A 185 17.77 -19.02 -9.38
CA TYR A 185 17.19 -19.63 -8.18
C TYR A 185 16.34 -20.84 -8.58
N PRO A 186 16.57 -22.05 -8.01
CA PRO A 186 15.72 -23.19 -8.31
C PRO A 186 14.27 -22.90 -7.96
N TYR A 187 13.36 -23.11 -8.92
CA TYR A 187 11.96 -22.75 -8.81
C TYR A 187 11.28 -23.28 -7.54
N GLU A 188 11.49 -24.57 -7.25
CA GLU A 188 10.86 -25.21 -6.07
C GLU A 188 11.30 -24.58 -4.75
N GLN A 189 12.59 -24.23 -4.63
CA GLN A 189 13.12 -23.58 -3.44
C GLN A 189 12.55 -22.16 -3.29
N TYR A 190 12.44 -21.45 -4.40
CA TYR A 190 11.86 -20.10 -4.41
C TYR A 190 10.38 -20.13 -4.02
N GLN A 191 9.61 -21.05 -4.59
CA GLN A 191 8.20 -21.25 -4.25
C GLN A 191 8.00 -21.62 -2.78
N ALA A 192 8.86 -22.47 -2.22
CA ALA A 192 8.80 -22.80 -0.80
C ALA A 192 9.01 -21.56 0.08
N LYS A 193 10.01 -20.74 -0.23
CA LYS A 193 10.30 -19.50 0.49
C LYS A 193 9.16 -18.47 0.36
N LEU A 194 8.58 -18.30 -0.83
CA LEU A 194 7.42 -17.45 -1.04
C LEU A 194 6.21 -17.93 -0.23
N GLY A 195 5.99 -19.24 -0.17
CA GLY A 195 4.88 -19.86 0.59
C GLY A 195 4.92 -19.60 2.10
N GLU A 196 6.10 -19.27 2.65
CA GLU A 196 6.27 -18.90 4.05
C GLU A 196 5.92 -17.43 4.35
N LEU A 197 5.86 -16.57 3.31
CA LEU A 197 5.65 -15.14 3.49
C LEU A 197 4.25 -14.80 4.04
N ASP A 198 4.16 -13.63 4.62
CA ASP A 198 2.93 -13.03 5.11
C ASP A 198 1.80 -13.08 4.05
N PRO A 199 0.56 -13.37 4.42
CA PRO A 199 -0.57 -13.43 3.51
C PRO A 199 -0.75 -12.20 2.62
N ARG A 200 -0.37 -11.02 3.10
CA ARG A 200 -0.43 -9.77 2.32
C ARG A 200 0.45 -9.81 1.07
N PHE A 201 1.56 -10.55 1.09
CA PHE A 201 2.36 -10.78 -0.11
C PHE A 201 1.55 -11.50 -1.19
N HIS A 202 0.87 -12.58 -0.82
CA HIS A 202 0.08 -13.40 -1.73
C HIS A 202 -1.16 -12.67 -2.27
N ALA A 203 -1.69 -11.73 -1.50
CA ALA A 203 -2.78 -10.85 -1.92
C ALA A 203 -2.31 -9.72 -2.86
N SER A 204 -1.04 -9.31 -2.77
CA SER A 204 -0.51 -8.15 -3.51
C SER A 204 0.28 -8.53 -4.76
N ALA A 205 0.83 -9.75 -4.84
CA ALA A 205 1.74 -10.17 -5.89
C ALA A 205 1.22 -11.41 -6.61
N PHE A 206 1.04 -11.28 -7.93
CA PHE A 206 0.76 -12.42 -8.79
C PHE A 206 2.08 -13.07 -9.20
N ILE A 207 2.32 -14.29 -8.70
CA ILE A 207 3.58 -15.01 -8.88
C ILE A 207 3.39 -16.25 -9.74
N SER A 208 4.50 -16.80 -10.24
CA SER A 208 4.48 -18.08 -10.96
C SER A 208 3.90 -19.19 -10.08
N GLY A 209 2.96 -19.96 -10.62
CA GLY A 209 2.19 -20.96 -9.88
C GLY A 209 0.91 -20.44 -9.23
N SER A 210 0.61 -19.14 -9.34
CA SER A 210 -0.66 -18.58 -8.87
C SER A 210 -1.81 -18.95 -9.82
N GLU A 211 -2.99 -19.15 -9.26
CA GLU A 211 -4.23 -19.33 -9.98
C GLU A 211 -4.85 -17.95 -10.26
N TRP A 212 -5.13 -17.66 -11.54
CA TRP A 212 -5.86 -16.47 -11.92
C TRP A 212 -7.36 -16.68 -11.71
N SER A 213 -8.02 -15.73 -11.09
CA SER A 213 -9.45 -15.83 -10.79
C SER A 213 -9.75 -17.11 -10.01
N ARG A 214 -9.63 -17.03 -8.69
CA ARG A 214 -9.78 -18.15 -7.74
C ARG A 214 -10.96 -19.06 -8.10
N GLY A 215 -10.70 -20.37 -8.14
CA GLY A 215 -11.67 -21.36 -8.55
C GLY A 215 -11.78 -21.57 -10.07
N SER A 216 -10.99 -20.87 -10.88
CA SER A 216 -10.94 -21.12 -12.34
C SER A 216 -10.20 -22.41 -12.71
N GLY A 217 -9.34 -22.91 -11.84
CA GLY A 217 -8.45 -24.03 -12.09
C GLY A 217 -7.28 -23.73 -13.03
N THR A 218 -7.14 -22.46 -13.46
CA THR A 218 -6.08 -22.06 -14.37
C THR A 218 -4.89 -21.55 -13.61
N VAL A 219 -3.81 -22.32 -13.59
CA VAL A 219 -2.53 -21.96 -12.95
C VAL A 219 -1.55 -21.46 -14.00
N TYR A 220 -0.93 -20.32 -13.74
CA TYR A 220 0.02 -19.68 -14.64
C TYR A 220 1.46 -19.86 -14.16
N HIS A 221 2.35 -20.17 -15.09
CA HIS A 221 3.78 -20.35 -14.84
C HIS A 221 4.59 -19.37 -15.69
N PHE A 222 5.40 -18.54 -15.05
CA PHE A 222 6.16 -17.45 -15.67
C PHE A 222 7.67 -17.69 -15.65
N TYR A 223 8.12 -18.94 -15.80
CA TYR A 223 9.54 -19.28 -15.76
C TYR A 223 9.91 -20.19 -16.92
N GLU A 224 11.15 -20.08 -17.36
CA GLU A 224 11.76 -21.00 -18.30
C GLU A 224 12.64 -22.02 -17.59
N ASN A 225 12.59 -23.27 -18.02
CA ASN A 225 13.49 -24.35 -17.57
C ASN A 225 13.53 -24.53 -16.04
N ASN A 226 12.44 -24.31 -15.32
CA ASN A 226 12.32 -24.41 -13.87
C ASN A 226 13.28 -23.52 -13.08
N ASN A 227 13.76 -22.44 -13.65
CA ASN A 227 14.59 -21.46 -12.97
C ASN A 227 13.97 -20.06 -13.03
N LEU A 228 14.05 -19.35 -11.92
CA LEU A 228 13.82 -17.91 -11.87
C LEU A 228 15.17 -17.21 -12.02
N TYR A 229 15.24 -16.27 -12.94
CA TYR A 229 16.38 -15.37 -13.05
C TYR A 229 16.11 -14.15 -12.18
N LEU A 230 17.00 -13.89 -11.25
CA LEU A 230 16.98 -12.73 -10.35
C LEU A 230 17.73 -11.55 -10.98
#